data_0073d493f0095b1954716c68bd6e083c
#
_entry.id   0073d493f0095b1954716c68bd6e083c
#
_cell.length_a   1.000
_cell.length_b   1.000
_cell.length_c   1.000
_cell.angle_alpha   90.00
_cell.angle_beta   90.00
_cell.angle_gamma   90.00
#
_symmetry.space_group_name_H-M   'P 1'
#
loop_
_entity.id
_entity.type
_entity.pdbx_description
1 polymer ?
#
loop_
_entity_poly.entity_id
_entity_poly.type
_entity_poly.pdbx_seq_one_letter_code
_entity_poly.pdbx_strand_id
1 'polypeptide(L)'
;MTDAATFWDKIAPKYAKDPISDVASYEYTLGRTLSYLTEDDSVLELGCGTGSTALHFAPHVRDIVGTDISSGMIDIAKTRAAQIGVTNTDFRRLSAEDAAKLKDPITAVLAHNLFHLVCSAEDIFADIHRMLPPGGIFVSKTGCLSDKSFGFKRFPIKIALPLMRLLGKAPYVRFFTSRELEDALIFAGFDIIEFGSFPSTSRYIVAKRV
;
A
#
# COMPACT_ATOMS: atom_id res chain seq x y z
N MET A 1 -0.98 11.84 -21.45
CA MET A 1 -0.62 10.74 -20.53
C MET A 1 -1.90 10.30 -19.86
N THR A 2 -2.19 8.99 -19.82
CA THR A 2 -3.36 8.49 -19.12
C THR A 2 -3.18 8.78 -17.63
N ASP A 3 -4.19 9.39 -16.98
CA ASP A 3 -4.20 9.62 -15.56
C ASP A 3 -4.15 8.28 -14.80
N ALA A 4 -3.48 8.25 -13.64
CA ALA A 4 -3.32 7.03 -12.84
C ALA A 4 -4.69 6.41 -12.48
N ALA A 5 -5.66 7.23 -12.10
CA ALA A 5 -7.01 6.77 -11.79
C ALA A 5 -7.65 6.04 -12.99
N THR A 6 -7.59 6.63 -14.18
CA THR A 6 -8.12 6.03 -15.42
C THR A 6 -7.46 4.69 -15.76
N PHE A 7 -6.15 4.57 -15.50
CA PHE A 7 -5.45 3.28 -15.71
C PHE A 7 -5.99 2.20 -14.77
N TRP A 8 -6.07 2.51 -13.47
CA TRP A 8 -6.53 1.56 -12.45
C TRP A 8 -8.01 1.23 -12.58
N ASP A 9 -8.87 2.19 -12.93
CA ASP A 9 -10.29 1.95 -13.24
C ASP A 9 -10.46 0.93 -14.36
N LYS A 10 -9.67 1.06 -15.44
CA LYS A 10 -9.73 0.16 -16.59
C LYS A 10 -9.38 -1.29 -16.23
N ILE A 11 -8.42 -1.50 -15.34
CA ILE A 11 -7.96 -2.85 -14.99
C ILE A 11 -8.64 -3.43 -13.75
N ALA A 12 -9.39 -2.65 -12.98
CA ALA A 12 -10.01 -3.08 -11.72
C ALA A 12 -10.82 -4.39 -11.84
N PRO A 13 -11.68 -4.60 -12.87
CA PRO A 13 -12.44 -5.84 -12.99
C PRO A 13 -11.58 -7.09 -13.24
N LYS A 14 -10.45 -6.92 -13.95
CA LYS A 14 -9.48 -8.01 -14.16
C LYS A 14 -8.68 -8.26 -12.90
N TYR A 15 -8.14 -7.19 -12.29
CA TYR A 15 -7.36 -7.25 -11.06
C TYR A 15 -8.10 -7.94 -9.92
N ALA A 16 -9.42 -7.71 -9.81
CA ALA A 16 -10.26 -8.35 -8.81
C ALA A 16 -10.36 -9.88 -8.94
N LYS A 17 -10.07 -10.43 -10.13
CA LYS A 17 -10.16 -11.86 -10.46
C LYS A 17 -8.78 -12.52 -10.51
N ASP A 18 -7.72 -11.75 -10.66
CA ASP A 18 -6.37 -12.28 -10.76
C ASP A 18 -5.95 -12.90 -9.41
N PRO A 19 -5.43 -14.14 -9.41
CA PRO A 19 -4.96 -14.77 -8.18
C PRO A 19 -3.71 -14.09 -7.64
N ILE A 20 -3.51 -14.18 -6.33
CA ILE A 20 -2.28 -13.74 -5.69
C ILE A 20 -1.14 -14.63 -6.15
N SER A 21 -0.11 -14.05 -6.77
CA SER A 21 0.99 -14.79 -7.40
C SER A 21 1.92 -15.49 -6.41
N ASP A 22 2.11 -14.91 -5.21
CA ASP A 22 2.94 -15.47 -4.14
C ASP A 22 2.11 -15.47 -2.85
N VAL A 23 1.30 -16.52 -2.70
CA VAL A 23 0.39 -16.70 -1.55
C VAL A 23 1.19 -16.79 -0.25
N ALA A 24 2.32 -17.51 -0.23
CA ALA A 24 3.11 -17.69 0.98
C ALA A 24 3.66 -16.36 1.52
N SER A 25 4.26 -15.52 0.65
CA SER A 25 4.72 -14.19 1.03
C SER A 25 3.56 -13.27 1.42
N TYR A 26 2.40 -13.41 0.80
CA TYR A 26 1.21 -12.63 1.12
C TYR A 26 0.70 -12.98 2.52
N GLU A 27 0.43 -14.27 2.80
CA GLU A 27 -0.05 -14.75 4.09
C GLU A 27 0.94 -14.43 5.23
N TYR A 28 2.24 -14.61 4.98
CA TYR A 28 3.27 -14.25 5.94
C TYR A 28 3.19 -12.77 6.32
N THR A 29 3.14 -11.87 5.33
CA THR A 29 3.10 -10.42 5.60
C THR A 29 1.79 -9.99 6.24
N LEU A 30 0.65 -10.62 5.91
CA LEU A 30 -0.61 -10.38 6.62
C LEU A 30 -0.51 -10.80 8.09
N GLY A 31 -0.04 -12.01 8.39
CA GLY A 31 0.14 -12.49 9.76
C GLY A 31 1.09 -11.62 10.58
N ARG A 32 2.19 -11.15 9.95
CA ARG A 32 3.11 -10.21 10.61
C ARG A 32 2.43 -8.87 10.89
N THR A 33 1.72 -8.30 9.92
CA THR A 33 0.98 -7.04 10.10
C THR A 33 -0.04 -7.18 11.23
N LEU A 34 -0.79 -8.27 11.26
CA LEU A 34 -1.80 -8.52 12.29
C LEU A 34 -1.20 -8.55 13.69
N SER A 35 0.05 -9.04 13.86
CA SER A 35 0.71 -9.06 15.18
C SER A 35 1.07 -7.68 15.76
N TYR A 36 0.90 -6.62 14.96
CA TYR A 36 1.10 -5.23 15.36
C TYR A 36 -0.20 -4.44 15.50
N LEU A 37 -1.34 -5.07 15.20
CA LEU A 37 -2.67 -4.46 15.29
C LEU A 37 -3.44 -5.03 16.49
N THR A 38 -4.34 -4.23 17.04
CA THR A 38 -5.22 -4.59 18.16
C THR A 38 -6.67 -4.24 17.83
N GLU A 39 -7.62 -4.75 18.62
CA GLU A 39 -9.06 -4.44 18.49
C GLU A 39 -9.38 -2.96 18.73
N ASP A 40 -8.47 -2.21 19.36
CA ASP A 40 -8.62 -0.78 19.61
C ASP A 40 -8.12 0.11 18.48
N ASP A 41 -7.49 -0.46 17.45
CA ASP A 41 -6.88 0.31 16.38
C ASP A 41 -7.90 0.81 15.35
N SER A 42 -7.81 2.10 15.03
CA SER A 42 -8.37 2.70 13.81
C SER A 42 -7.31 2.72 12.73
N VAL A 43 -7.56 1.99 11.66
CA VAL A 43 -6.58 1.73 10.60
C VAL A 43 -6.91 2.54 9.35
N LEU A 44 -5.90 3.15 8.73
CA LEU A 44 -5.96 3.72 7.39
C LEU A 44 -5.18 2.83 6.42
N GLU A 45 -5.81 2.30 5.38
CA GLU A 45 -5.10 1.64 4.28
C GLU A 45 -5.02 2.56 3.07
N LEU A 46 -3.79 2.93 2.69
CA LEU A 46 -3.50 3.71 1.49
C LEU A 46 -3.34 2.76 0.29
N GLY A 47 -4.04 3.04 -0.82
CA GLY A 47 -4.02 2.20 -2.01
C GLY A 47 -4.64 0.82 -1.76
N CYS A 48 -5.80 0.76 -1.11
CA CYS A 48 -6.46 -0.48 -0.70
C CYS A 48 -6.92 -1.37 -1.87
N GLY A 49 -6.89 -0.86 -3.10
CA GLY A 49 -7.36 -1.58 -4.28
C GLY A 49 -8.78 -2.12 -4.10
N THR A 50 -8.96 -3.40 -4.35
CA THR A 50 -10.27 -4.08 -4.22
C THR A 50 -10.62 -4.49 -2.78
N GLY A 51 -9.93 -3.94 -1.77
CA GLY A 51 -10.23 -4.08 -0.36
C GLY A 51 -9.81 -5.40 0.29
N SER A 52 -9.04 -6.25 -0.40
CA SER A 52 -8.74 -7.61 0.10
C SER A 52 -8.01 -7.59 1.45
N THR A 53 -7.04 -6.68 1.62
CA THR A 53 -6.27 -6.53 2.86
C THR A 53 -7.11 -5.90 3.97
N ALA A 54 -7.84 -4.81 3.68
CA ALA A 54 -8.74 -4.17 4.62
C ALA A 54 -9.79 -5.16 5.16
N LEU A 55 -10.42 -5.93 4.28
CA LEU A 55 -11.44 -6.91 4.66
C LEU A 55 -10.85 -8.08 5.47
N HIS A 56 -9.59 -8.43 5.25
CA HIS A 56 -8.89 -9.44 6.06
C HIS A 56 -8.64 -8.94 7.48
N PHE A 57 -8.29 -7.66 7.66
CA PHE A 57 -8.00 -7.10 8.99
C PHE A 57 -9.24 -6.59 9.74
N ALA A 58 -10.33 -6.28 9.04
CA ALA A 58 -11.54 -5.75 9.66
C ALA A 58 -12.05 -6.52 10.90
N PRO A 59 -12.02 -7.87 10.95
CA PRO A 59 -12.43 -8.61 12.14
C PRO A 59 -11.52 -8.43 13.37
N HIS A 60 -10.36 -7.82 13.23
CA HIS A 60 -9.29 -7.77 14.24
C HIS A 60 -8.98 -6.35 14.72
N VAL A 61 -9.70 -5.34 14.24
CA VAL A 61 -9.47 -3.94 14.55
C VAL A 61 -10.82 -3.23 14.78
N ARG A 62 -10.78 -2.04 15.38
CA ARG A 62 -11.98 -1.26 15.64
C ARG A 62 -12.67 -0.85 14.34
N ASP A 63 -11.94 -0.23 13.44
CA ASP A 63 -12.42 0.21 12.13
C ASP A 63 -11.28 0.39 11.12
N ILE A 64 -11.62 0.33 9.83
CA ILE A 64 -10.67 0.57 8.74
C ILE A 64 -11.24 1.58 7.74
N VAL A 65 -10.48 2.63 7.46
CA VAL A 65 -10.67 3.49 6.30
C VAL A 65 -9.75 3.00 5.18
N GLY A 66 -10.31 2.45 4.11
CA GLY A 66 -9.58 2.04 2.91
C GLY A 66 -9.66 3.11 1.83
N THR A 67 -8.53 3.55 1.27
CA THR A 67 -8.52 4.58 0.23
C THR A 67 -7.81 4.10 -1.03
N ASP A 68 -8.35 4.48 -2.19
CA ASP A 68 -7.72 4.25 -3.50
C ASP A 68 -8.11 5.38 -4.46
N ILE A 69 -7.22 5.68 -5.41
CA ILE A 69 -7.48 6.71 -6.43
C ILE A 69 -8.53 6.27 -7.46
N SER A 70 -8.69 4.96 -7.65
CA SER A 70 -9.60 4.34 -8.61
C SER A 70 -11.00 4.18 -8.03
N SER A 71 -12.00 4.76 -8.71
CA SER A 71 -13.41 4.54 -8.37
C SER A 71 -13.81 3.07 -8.57
N GLY A 72 -13.32 2.43 -9.63
CA GLY A 72 -13.62 1.02 -9.91
C GLY A 72 -13.08 0.06 -8.83
N MET A 73 -11.90 0.35 -8.26
CA MET A 73 -11.36 -0.41 -7.13
C MET A 73 -12.25 -0.25 -5.88
N ILE A 74 -12.61 0.99 -5.54
CA ILE A 74 -13.46 1.30 -4.39
C ILE A 74 -14.86 0.67 -4.50
N ASP A 75 -15.48 0.70 -5.67
CA ASP A 75 -16.81 0.08 -5.89
C ASP A 75 -16.75 -1.44 -5.67
N ILE A 76 -15.67 -2.09 -6.13
CA ILE A 76 -15.43 -3.52 -5.89
C ILE A 76 -15.22 -3.78 -4.39
N ALA A 77 -14.42 -2.96 -3.70
CA ALA A 77 -14.17 -3.11 -2.26
C ALA A 77 -15.46 -3.01 -1.45
N LYS A 78 -16.31 -2.00 -1.72
CA LYS A 78 -17.62 -1.83 -1.11
C LYS A 78 -18.54 -3.02 -1.36
N THR A 79 -18.57 -3.51 -2.59
CA THR A 79 -19.38 -4.68 -2.97
C THR A 79 -18.95 -5.92 -2.18
N ARG A 80 -17.64 -6.17 -2.07
CA ARG A 80 -17.10 -7.30 -1.30
C ARG A 80 -17.42 -7.17 0.19
N ALA A 81 -17.27 -5.98 0.78
CA ALA A 81 -17.63 -5.76 2.19
C ALA A 81 -19.09 -6.10 2.46
N ALA A 82 -20.00 -5.62 1.60
CA ALA A 82 -21.43 -5.91 1.71
C ALA A 82 -21.74 -7.41 1.55
N GLN A 83 -21.08 -8.11 0.62
CA GLN A 83 -21.28 -9.54 0.39
C GLN A 83 -20.89 -10.42 1.59
N ILE A 84 -19.85 -10.02 2.35
CA ILE A 84 -19.38 -10.78 3.51
C ILE A 84 -19.90 -10.20 4.84
N GLY A 85 -20.74 -9.14 4.79
CA GLY A 85 -21.37 -8.55 5.97
C GLY A 85 -20.43 -7.77 6.90
N VAL A 86 -19.27 -7.29 6.41
CA VAL A 86 -18.35 -6.45 7.19
C VAL A 86 -18.91 -5.03 7.24
N THR A 87 -19.02 -4.46 8.45
CA THR A 87 -19.64 -3.15 8.69
C THR A 87 -18.70 -2.09 9.25
N ASN A 88 -17.50 -2.47 9.69
CA ASN A 88 -16.49 -1.56 10.26
C ASN A 88 -15.42 -1.13 9.24
N THR A 89 -15.78 -1.10 7.94
CA THR A 89 -14.92 -0.59 6.87
C THR A 89 -15.58 0.57 6.15
N ASP A 90 -14.81 1.63 5.87
CA ASP A 90 -15.21 2.77 5.06
C ASP A 90 -14.26 2.94 3.87
N PHE A 91 -14.74 2.69 2.66
CA PHE A 91 -13.95 2.78 1.43
C PHE A 91 -14.20 4.12 0.75
N ARG A 92 -13.12 4.93 0.60
CA ARG A 92 -13.17 6.29 0.06
C ARG A 92 -12.28 6.42 -1.17
N ARG A 93 -12.77 7.09 -2.21
CA ARG A 93 -11.94 7.46 -3.36
C ARG A 93 -11.08 8.67 -2.99
N LEU A 94 -9.80 8.46 -2.71
CA LEU A 94 -8.81 9.49 -2.39
C LEU A 94 -7.45 9.10 -2.96
N SER A 95 -6.63 10.10 -3.33
CA SER A 95 -5.20 9.87 -3.58
C SER A 95 -4.47 9.53 -2.27
N ALA A 96 -3.29 8.93 -2.36
CA ALA A 96 -2.48 8.64 -1.18
C ALA A 96 -2.04 9.94 -0.47
N GLU A 97 -1.75 10.99 -1.25
CA GLU A 97 -1.39 12.32 -0.76
C GLU A 97 -2.51 13.00 0.04
N ASP A 98 -3.77 12.85 -0.41
CA ASP A 98 -4.92 13.42 0.28
C ASP A 98 -5.32 12.56 1.49
N ALA A 99 -5.24 11.24 1.35
CA ALA A 99 -5.56 10.30 2.42
C ALA A 99 -4.60 10.43 3.61
N ALA A 100 -3.30 10.68 3.35
CA ALA A 100 -2.31 10.92 4.41
C ALA A 100 -2.54 12.23 5.20
N LYS A 101 -3.51 13.06 4.79
CA LYS A 101 -3.90 14.32 5.46
C LYS A 101 -5.29 14.25 6.11
N LEU A 102 -5.91 13.07 6.13
CA LEU A 102 -7.18 12.87 6.82
C LEU A 102 -7.04 13.25 8.31
N LYS A 103 -8.13 13.73 8.88
CA LYS A 103 -8.20 14.10 10.31
C LYS A 103 -8.92 13.05 11.15
N ASP A 104 -9.16 11.88 10.57
CA ASP A 104 -9.70 10.74 11.30
C ASP A 104 -8.71 10.31 12.40
N PRO A 105 -9.15 9.80 13.54
CA PRO A 105 -8.28 9.40 14.66
C PRO A 105 -7.56 8.08 14.36
N ILE A 106 -6.63 8.09 13.41
CA ILE A 106 -5.90 6.91 12.94
C ILE A 106 -4.76 6.55 13.90
N THR A 107 -4.68 5.28 14.29
CA THR A 107 -3.61 4.73 15.15
C THR A 107 -2.62 3.87 14.39
N ALA A 108 -3.02 3.29 13.24
CA ALA A 108 -2.15 2.53 12.37
C ALA A 108 -2.41 2.87 10.90
N VAL A 109 -1.34 2.89 10.09
CA VAL A 109 -1.42 3.11 8.64
C VAL A 109 -0.81 1.93 7.91
N LEU A 110 -1.50 1.43 6.89
CA LEU A 110 -1.05 0.34 6.02
C LEU A 110 -0.90 0.84 4.59
N ALA A 111 0.13 0.36 3.88
CA ALA A 111 0.33 0.66 2.47
C ALA A 111 1.00 -0.53 1.75
N HIS A 112 0.17 -1.40 1.17
CA HIS A 112 0.66 -2.58 0.48
C HIS A 112 0.72 -2.37 -1.04
N ASN A 113 1.91 -2.54 -1.63
CA ASN A 113 2.18 -2.40 -3.06
C ASN A 113 1.84 -1.01 -3.63
N LEU A 114 2.03 0.06 -2.86
CA LEU A 114 1.66 1.42 -3.23
C LEU A 114 2.85 2.31 -3.60
N PHE A 115 3.90 2.41 -2.76
CA PHE A 115 4.89 3.50 -2.87
C PHE A 115 5.73 3.50 -4.15
N HIS A 116 5.88 2.37 -4.81
CA HIS A 116 6.47 2.34 -6.14
C HIS A 116 5.56 2.93 -7.24
N LEU A 117 4.31 3.28 -6.93
CA LEU A 117 3.32 3.83 -7.86
C LEU A 117 3.04 5.33 -7.64
N VAL A 118 3.64 5.95 -6.62
CA VAL A 118 3.48 7.37 -6.30
C VAL A 118 4.77 8.15 -6.51
N CYS A 119 4.65 9.44 -6.85
CA CYS A 119 5.82 10.29 -7.13
C CYS A 119 6.41 10.89 -5.84
N SER A 120 5.56 11.17 -4.85
CA SER A 120 5.85 11.95 -3.64
C SER A 120 5.85 11.09 -2.37
N ALA A 121 6.48 9.91 -2.43
CA ALA A 121 6.49 8.97 -1.30
C ALA A 121 7.03 9.60 0.00
N GLU A 122 8.07 10.44 -0.10
CA GLU A 122 8.70 11.11 1.02
C GLU A 122 7.74 12.10 1.72
N ASP A 123 6.95 12.85 0.94
CA ASP A 123 5.93 13.77 1.49
C ASP A 123 4.82 12.98 2.19
N ILE A 124 4.40 11.86 1.59
CA ILE A 124 3.39 10.98 2.18
C ILE A 124 3.91 10.37 3.50
N PHE A 125 5.18 9.96 3.58
CA PHE A 125 5.76 9.46 4.83
C PHE A 125 5.75 10.53 5.93
N ALA A 126 6.11 11.77 5.59
CA ALA A 126 6.05 12.88 6.52
C ALA A 126 4.61 13.21 6.97
N ASP A 127 3.63 13.11 6.06
CA ASP A 127 2.20 13.30 6.38
C ASP A 127 1.68 12.17 7.29
N ILE A 128 2.03 10.91 7.01
CA ILE A 128 1.68 9.75 7.87
C ILE A 128 2.31 9.91 9.25
N HIS A 129 3.58 10.33 9.33
CA HIS A 129 4.23 10.57 10.62
C HIS A 129 3.49 11.63 11.44
N ARG A 130 3.02 12.71 10.81
CA ARG A 130 2.23 13.74 11.49
C ARG A 130 0.85 13.25 11.93
N MET A 131 0.23 12.38 11.13
CA MET A 131 -1.10 11.82 11.40
C MET A 131 -1.10 10.87 12.59
N LEU A 132 -0.16 9.94 12.65
CA LEU A 132 -0.10 8.91 13.67
C LEU A 132 0.16 9.51 15.06
N PRO A 133 -0.42 8.99 16.14
CA PRO A 133 -0.02 9.34 17.51
C PRO A 133 1.38 8.80 17.82
N PRO A 134 2.06 9.30 18.87
CA PRO A 134 3.29 8.68 19.38
C PRO A 134 3.07 7.19 19.66
N GLY A 135 3.95 6.34 19.16
CA GLY A 135 3.80 4.89 19.24
C GLY A 135 2.93 4.27 18.14
N GLY A 136 2.25 5.07 17.32
CA GLY A 136 1.44 4.59 16.20
C GLY A 136 2.27 3.81 15.17
N ILE A 137 1.65 2.85 14.51
CA ILE A 137 2.30 1.87 13.63
C ILE A 137 2.08 2.23 12.16
N PHE A 138 3.16 2.19 11.37
CA PHE A 138 3.11 2.25 9.94
C PHE A 138 3.67 0.96 9.33
N VAL A 139 2.87 0.28 8.50
CA VAL A 139 3.30 -0.92 7.78
C VAL A 139 3.29 -0.65 6.28
N SER A 140 4.41 -0.94 5.62
CA SER A 140 4.48 -0.87 4.17
C SER A 140 5.05 -2.14 3.54
N LYS A 141 4.56 -2.46 2.34
CA LYS A 141 5.14 -3.47 1.45
C LYS A 141 5.30 -2.84 0.08
N THR A 142 6.53 -2.70 -0.39
CA THR A 142 6.84 -1.93 -1.60
C THR A 142 7.75 -2.73 -2.53
N GLY A 143 7.41 -2.77 -3.81
CA GLY A 143 8.26 -3.36 -4.85
C GLY A 143 9.54 -2.55 -5.02
N CYS A 144 10.71 -3.17 -4.77
CA CYS A 144 12.03 -2.54 -4.87
C CYS A 144 12.74 -2.95 -6.17
N LEU A 145 12.24 -2.43 -7.30
CA LEU A 145 12.66 -2.81 -8.65
C LEU A 145 14.12 -2.50 -9.00
N SER A 146 14.81 -1.68 -8.21
CA SER A 146 16.24 -1.38 -8.36
C SER A 146 17.15 -2.32 -7.58
N ASP A 147 16.62 -3.16 -6.70
CA ASP A 147 17.42 -4.09 -5.91
C ASP A 147 18.11 -5.15 -6.76
N LYS A 148 19.23 -5.65 -6.24
CA LYS A 148 20.02 -6.73 -6.86
C LYS A 148 19.20 -8.03 -6.99
N SER A 149 18.19 -8.23 -6.14
CA SER A 149 17.27 -9.38 -6.17
C SER A 149 16.53 -9.54 -7.51
N PHE A 150 16.32 -8.45 -8.25
CA PHE A 150 15.78 -8.49 -9.62
C PHE A 150 16.77 -9.01 -10.67
N GLY A 151 18.05 -9.16 -10.33
CA GLY A 151 19.08 -9.62 -11.23
C GLY A 151 19.15 -8.78 -12.52
N PHE A 152 19.46 -9.45 -13.64
CA PHE A 152 19.55 -8.77 -14.95
C PHE A 152 18.20 -8.30 -15.50
N LYS A 153 17.08 -8.85 -15.03
CA LYS A 153 15.72 -8.46 -15.48
C LYS A 153 15.40 -6.98 -15.20
N ARG A 154 16.07 -6.35 -14.22
CA ARG A 154 15.89 -4.93 -13.90
C ARG A 154 16.22 -3.99 -15.07
N PHE A 155 17.18 -4.33 -15.93
CA PHE A 155 17.60 -3.49 -17.04
C PHE A 155 16.51 -3.35 -18.12
N PRO A 156 15.97 -4.44 -18.72
CA PRO A 156 14.90 -4.33 -19.70
C PRO A 156 13.62 -3.72 -19.10
N ILE A 157 13.32 -3.97 -17.82
CA ILE A 157 12.16 -3.38 -17.14
C ILE A 157 12.28 -1.85 -17.05
N LYS A 158 13.47 -1.32 -16.71
CA LYS A 158 13.72 0.14 -16.66
C LYS A 158 13.50 0.84 -17.99
N ILE A 159 13.68 0.15 -19.11
CA ILE A 159 13.45 0.70 -20.47
C ILE A 159 11.99 0.47 -20.89
N ALA A 160 11.45 -0.71 -20.64
CA ALA A 160 10.12 -1.10 -21.10
C ALA A 160 8.99 -0.33 -20.39
N LEU A 161 9.08 -0.16 -19.07
CA LEU A 161 8.01 0.48 -18.30
C LEU A 161 7.73 1.93 -18.70
N PRO A 162 8.73 2.84 -18.89
CA PRO A 162 8.47 4.17 -19.38
C PRO A 162 7.84 4.19 -20.78
N LEU A 163 8.26 3.28 -21.66
CA LEU A 163 7.67 3.17 -23.00
C LEU A 163 6.21 2.67 -22.94
N MET A 164 5.94 1.66 -22.12
CA MET A 164 4.58 1.16 -21.89
C MET A 164 3.68 2.24 -21.26
N ARG A 165 4.24 3.09 -20.40
CA ARG A 165 3.52 4.22 -19.81
C ARG A 165 3.13 5.25 -20.87
N LEU A 166 4.01 5.58 -21.82
CA LEU A 166 3.69 6.46 -22.95
C LEU A 166 2.54 5.89 -23.81
N LEU A 167 2.45 4.57 -23.92
CA LEU A 167 1.38 3.87 -24.64
C LEU A 167 0.11 3.67 -23.81
N GLY A 168 0.04 4.17 -22.56
CA GLY A 168 -1.09 3.94 -21.65
C GLY A 168 -1.26 2.50 -21.18
N LYS A 169 -0.22 1.66 -21.31
CA LYS A 169 -0.22 0.23 -20.96
C LYS A 169 0.41 -0.07 -19.61
N ALA A 170 1.00 0.90 -18.92
CA ALA A 170 1.55 0.78 -17.59
C ALA A 170 1.31 2.09 -16.80
N PRO A 171 1.17 2.01 -15.45
CA PRO A 171 1.13 3.20 -14.60
C PRO A 171 2.53 3.83 -14.47
N TYR A 172 2.62 4.92 -13.72
CA TYR A 172 3.89 5.39 -13.21
C TYR A 172 4.50 4.32 -12.30
N VAL A 173 5.82 4.11 -12.40
CA VAL A 173 6.55 3.21 -11.51
C VAL A 173 7.86 3.87 -11.11
N ARG A 174 8.06 4.06 -9.82
CA ARG A 174 9.33 4.48 -9.21
C ARG A 174 10.18 3.27 -8.90
N PHE A 175 11.44 3.36 -9.23
CA PHE A 175 12.41 2.28 -9.03
C PHE A 175 13.17 2.48 -7.71
N PHE A 176 12.56 2.04 -6.61
CA PHE A 176 13.22 2.03 -5.31
C PHE A 176 14.25 0.91 -5.19
N THR A 177 15.30 1.15 -4.40
CA THR A 177 16.01 0.12 -3.64
C THR A 177 15.42 0.00 -2.24
N SER A 178 15.60 -1.13 -1.57
CA SER A 178 15.17 -1.31 -0.17
C SER A 178 15.78 -0.26 0.75
N ARG A 179 17.04 0.09 0.52
CA ARG A 179 17.74 1.09 1.32
C ARG A 179 17.18 2.50 1.15
N GLU A 180 16.90 2.93 -0.09
CA GLU A 180 16.26 4.24 -0.33
C GLU A 180 14.92 4.36 0.38
N LEU A 181 14.14 3.27 0.44
CA LEU A 181 12.85 3.24 1.14
C LEU A 181 13.03 3.34 2.65
N GLU A 182 13.99 2.62 3.22
CA GLU A 182 14.32 2.66 4.65
C GLU A 182 14.85 4.03 5.06
N ASP A 183 15.81 4.57 4.32
CA ASP A 183 16.40 5.89 4.58
C ASP A 183 15.32 6.99 4.54
N ALA A 184 14.36 6.90 3.60
CA ALA A 184 13.26 7.86 3.50
C ALA A 184 12.32 7.80 4.72
N LEU A 185 12.03 6.60 5.24
CA LEU A 185 11.20 6.43 6.45
C LEU A 185 11.91 6.96 7.70
N ILE A 186 13.21 6.67 7.85
CA ILE A 186 14.02 7.19 8.96
C ILE A 186 14.08 8.72 8.90
N PHE A 187 14.27 9.28 7.70
CA PHE A 187 14.28 10.74 7.50
C PHE A 187 12.93 11.39 7.84
N ALA A 188 11.82 10.69 7.60
CA ALA A 188 10.49 11.14 7.99
C ALA A 188 10.21 11.06 9.51
N GLY A 189 11.14 10.50 10.31
CA GLY A 189 11.04 10.42 11.77
C GLY A 189 10.53 9.09 12.32
N PHE A 190 10.47 8.05 11.50
CA PHE A 190 10.07 6.71 11.95
C PHE A 190 11.25 5.91 12.49
N ASP A 191 10.97 5.09 13.51
CA ASP A 191 11.83 4.00 13.95
C ASP A 191 11.39 2.69 13.27
N ILE A 192 12.28 2.07 12.50
CA ILE A 192 12.01 0.80 11.82
C ILE A 192 12.20 -0.34 12.82
N ILE A 193 11.11 -1.00 13.22
CA ILE A 193 11.11 -2.06 14.22
C ILE A 193 11.12 -3.47 13.63
N GLU A 194 10.70 -3.62 12.37
CA GLU A 194 10.81 -4.88 11.62
C GLU A 194 10.98 -4.60 10.13
N PHE A 195 11.76 -5.43 9.46
CA PHE A 195 11.85 -5.41 8.00
C PHE A 195 12.21 -6.78 7.43
N GLY A 196 11.85 -7.00 6.17
CA GLY A 196 12.17 -8.21 5.44
C GLY A 196 11.84 -8.08 3.94
N SER A 197 12.14 -9.12 3.17
CA SER A 197 11.82 -9.12 1.73
C SER A 197 10.90 -10.30 1.40
N PHE A 198 9.60 -10.00 1.18
CA PHE A 198 8.53 -10.97 0.98
C PHE A 198 7.56 -10.51 -0.13
N PRO A 199 7.71 -11.03 -1.40
CA PRO A 199 8.82 -11.84 -1.93
C PRO A 199 10.16 -11.09 -1.95
N SER A 200 11.24 -11.76 -2.37
CA SER A 200 12.59 -11.17 -2.41
C SER A 200 12.72 -9.85 -3.19
N THR A 201 11.73 -9.53 -4.01
CA THR A 201 11.66 -8.31 -4.83
C THR A 201 10.82 -7.18 -4.19
N SER A 202 10.26 -7.43 -3.01
CA SER A 202 9.45 -6.44 -2.28
C SER A 202 9.97 -6.28 -0.87
N ARG A 203 10.14 -5.05 -0.41
CA ARG A 203 10.51 -4.72 0.95
C ARG A 203 9.27 -4.57 1.81
N TYR A 204 9.14 -5.37 2.84
CA TYR A 204 8.18 -5.26 3.93
C TYR A 204 8.84 -4.52 5.09
N ILE A 205 8.17 -3.53 5.64
CA ILE A 205 8.68 -2.69 6.74
C ILE A 205 7.55 -2.46 7.72
N VAL A 206 7.84 -2.62 9.00
CA VAL A 206 7.05 -2.10 10.11
C VAL A 206 7.83 -1.01 10.79
N ALA A 207 7.23 0.16 10.89
CA ALA A 207 7.84 1.34 11.47
C ALA A 207 6.92 1.92 12.54
N LYS A 208 7.52 2.55 13.55
CA LYS A 208 6.82 3.15 14.68
C LYS A 208 7.09 4.64 14.71
N ARG A 209 6.06 5.45 14.94
CA ARG A 209 6.24 6.86 15.24
C ARG A 209 6.87 7.02 16.62
N VAL A 210 8.04 7.64 16.70
CA VAL A 210 8.72 8.04 17.95
C VAL A 210 8.37 9.47 18.33
#